data_c9b6a2c8b4eee196ccbd5c02c91ce166
#
_entry.id   c9b6a2c8b4eee196ccbd5c02c91ce166
#
_cell.length_a   1.000
_cell.length_b   1.000
_cell.length_c   1.000
_cell.angle_alpha   90.00
_cell.angle_beta   90.00
_cell.angle_gamma   90.00
#
_symmetry.space_group_name_H-M   'P 1'
#
loop_
_entity.id
_entity.type
_entity.pdbx_description
1 polymer ?
#
loop_
_entity_poly.entity_id
_entity_poly.type
_entity_poly.pdbx_seq_one_letter_code
_entity_poly.pdbx_strand_id
1 'polypeptide(L)'
;MNHNTLNKEMDMGFLDMDHVANMRKEFFINKDYEWWGQVKEGDVVVDIGTCVGMFSCLALDSGASKVYMVEPNQHLLKTAISNTLPYVINAVESPVVPCHAAIMNNDDHITHIYDGDSSGNFKRFRFKEFIEHYGIEKIDFLKIDCEGGEYDILTEENFDWIYNNVGHISVEIHRRHADSGNRDMIKFRNEFLKKYEKEGRLRYQEEKHRKGMWNDELILASDWWNLPSEFMAYFIKK
;
A
#
# COMPACT_ATOMS: atom_id res chain seq x y z
N MET A 1 -5.02 22.38 5.59
CA MET A 1 -4.66 22.15 7.01
C MET A 1 -3.15 21.95 7.10
N ASN A 2 -2.52 22.32 8.21
CA ASN A 2 -1.08 22.11 8.36
C ASN A 2 -0.86 20.64 8.80
N HIS A 3 0.06 19.88 8.19
CA HIS A 3 0.40 18.49 8.55
C HIS A 3 0.57 18.26 10.07
N ASN A 4 0.98 19.29 10.81
CA ASN A 4 1.08 19.24 12.27
C ASN A 4 -0.28 19.18 13.01
N THR A 5 -1.38 19.53 12.35
CA THR A 5 -2.72 19.50 12.96
C THR A 5 -3.35 18.11 12.80
N LEU A 6 -3.19 17.47 11.63
CA LEU A 6 -3.65 16.11 11.36
C LEU A 6 -3.06 15.11 12.37
N ASN A 7 -1.78 15.27 12.69
CA ASN A 7 -1.06 14.36 13.59
C ASN A 7 -1.59 14.36 15.05
N LYS A 8 -2.36 15.36 15.47
CA LYS A 8 -2.86 15.47 16.86
C LYS A 8 -4.31 15.04 17.05
N GLU A 9 -5.10 15.06 15.97
CA GLU A 9 -6.55 14.92 16.03
C GLU A 9 -7.09 13.61 15.42
N MET A 10 -6.21 12.78 14.85
CA MET A 10 -6.63 11.49 14.27
C MET A 10 -7.02 10.50 15.36
N ASP A 11 -8.17 9.88 15.16
CA ASP A 11 -8.58 8.70 15.92
C ASP A 11 -7.69 7.51 15.53
N MET A 12 -7.07 6.88 16.50
CA MET A 12 -6.20 5.72 16.30
C MET A 12 -6.90 4.41 16.63
N GLY A 13 -8.19 4.47 16.96
CA GLY A 13 -8.99 3.27 17.25
C GLY A 13 -8.43 2.48 18.44
N PHE A 14 -8.27 1.18 18.23
CA PHE A 14 -7.76 0.26 19.25
C PHE A 14 -6.25 -0.03 19.13
N LEU A 15 -5.54 0.68 18.26
CA LEU A 15 -4.09 0.50 18.11
C LEU A 15 -3.35 0.89 19.38
N ASP A 16 -2.35 0.11 19.75
CA ASP A 16 -1.49 0.46 20.90
C ASP A 16 -0.60 1.67 20.62
N MET A 17 -0.12 2.30 21.68
CA MET A 17 0.63 3.56 21.58
C MET A 17 1.97 3.42 20.88
N ASP A 18 2.62 2.25 20.94
CA ASP A 18 3.90 2.02 20.27
C ASP A 18 3.69 1.87 18.77
N HIS A 19 2.65 1.14 18.36
CA HIS A 19 2.25 1.03 16.97
C HIS A 19 1.89 2.41 16.38
N VAL A 20 1.08 3.17 17.10
CA VAL A 20 0.73 4.56 16.73
C VAL A 20 1.96 5.44 16.56
N ALA A 21 2.93 5.36 17.48
CA ALA A 21 4.16 6.14 17.41
C ALA A 21 5.01 5.78 16.20
N ASN A 22 5.09 4.49 15.85
CA ASN A 22 5.77 4.00 14.66
C ASN A 22 5.09 4.50 13.38
N MET A 23 3.78 4.29 13.22
CA MET A 23 3.03 4.81 12.08
C MET A 23 3.22 6.32 11.89
N ARG A 24 3.13 7.11 12.98
CA ARG A 24 3.37 8.55 12.90
C ARG A 24 4.77 8.91 12.43
N LYS A 25 5.77 8.14 12.86
CA LYS A 25 7.15 8.33 12.41
C LYS A 25 7.28 8.03 10.91
N GLU A 26 6.72 6.94 10.44
CA GLU A 26 6.75 6.51 9.04
C GLU A 26 6.07 7.53 8.12
N PHE A 27 4.85 7.94 8.44
CA PHE A 27 4.08 8.82 7.56
C PHE A 27 4.51 10.29 7.62
N PHE A 28 4.80 10.83 8.79
CA PHE A 28 4.96 12.28 8.95
C PHE A 28 6.39 12.74 9.19
N ILE A 29 7.27 11.89 9.73
CA ILE A 29 8.67 12.23 10.01
C ILE A 29 9.57 11.72 8.90
N ASN A 30 9.55 10.43 8.64
CA ASN A 30 10.37 9.78 7.63
C ASN A 30 9.82 10.00 6.23
N LYS A 31 8.50 10.09 6.10
CA LYS A 31 7.74 10.10 4.84
C LYS A 31 8.06 8.88 3.98
N ASP A 32 8.05 7.71 4.62
CA ASP A 32 8.51 6.46 4.00
C ASP A 32 7.71 6.16 2.72
N TYR A 33 6.40 6.39 2.72
CA TYR A 33 5.56 6.17 1.53
C TYR A 33 5.67 7.26 0.44
N GLU A 34 6.10 8.46 0.78
CA GLU A 34 6.29 9.58 -0.17
C GLU A 34 7.76 9.91 -0.43
N TRP A 35 8.66 9.06 0.01
CA TRP A 35 10.09 9.37 -0.03
C TRP A 35 10.61 9.60 -1.45
N TRP A 36 10.07 8.93 -2.44
CA TRP A 36 10.52 9.07 -3.83
C TRP A 36 9.50 9.68 -4.78
N GLY A 37 8.28 9.86 -4.36
CA GLY A 37 7.22 10.52 -5.09
C GLY A 37 6.11 10.92 -4.15
N GLN A 38 5.50 12.04 -4.41
CA GLN A 38 4.45 12.59 -3.57
C GLN A 38 3.11 12.56 -4.29
N VAL A 39 2.04 12.39 -3.53
CA VAL A 39 0.69 12.64 -4.01
C VAL A 39 0.55 14.11 -4.40
N LYS A 40 -0.10 14.39 -5.50
CA LYS A 40 -0.30 15.71 -6.07
C LYS A 40 -1.78 16.07 -6.12
N GLU A 41 -2.05 17.35 -6.25
CA GLU A 41 -3.40 17.84 -6.50
C GLU A 41 -4.00 17.19 -7.76
N GLY A 42 -5.22 16.69 -7.62
CA GLY A 42 -5.94 16.01 -8.69
C GLY A 42 -5.65 14.52 -8.84
N ASP A 43 -4.68 13.95 -8.11
CA ASP A 43 -4.33 12.53 -8.22
C ASP A 43 -5.48 11.60 -7.80
N VAL A 44 -5.57 10.47 -8.49
CA VAL A 44 -6.35 9.30 -8.08
C VAL A 44 -5.45 8.36 -7.31
N VAL A 45 -5.79 8.11 -6.07
CA VAL A 45 -5.01 7.33 -5.11
C VAL A 45 -5.74 6.03 -4.77
N VAL A 46 -5.00 4.92 -4.72
CA VAL A 46 -5.47 3.66 -4.13
C VAL A 46 -4.56 3.31 -2.96
N ASP A 47 -5.14 3.24 -1.77
CA ASP A 47 -4.48 2.95 -0.50
C ASP A 47 -4.91 1.54 -0.04
N ILE A 48 -4.09 0.54 -0.35
CA ILE A 48 -4.33 -0.87 0.01
C ILE A 48 -3.66 -1.16 1.35
N GLY A 49 -4.47 -1.61 2.32
CA GLY A 49 -4.08 -1.68 3.73
C GLY A 49 -4.16 -0.29 4.37
N THR A 50 -5.32 0.36 4.24
CA THR A 50 -5.48 1.75 4.72
C THR A 50 -5.41 1.88 6.24
N CYS A 51 -5.59 0.78 6.98
CA CYS A 51 -5.59 0.77 8.44
C CYS A 51 -6.54 1.85 9.00
N VAL A 52 -6.05 2.79 9.80
CA VAL A 52 -6.82 3.93 10.33
C VAL A 52 -6.88 5.14 9.40
N GLY A 53 -6.43 5.01 8.14
CA GLY A 53 -6.55 6.03 7.10
C GLY A 53 -5.48 7.11 7.15
N MET A 54 -4.34 6.86 7.76
CA MET A 54 -3.29 7.87 7.91
C MET A 54 -2.73 8.33 6.56
N PHE A 55 -2.39 7.40 5.68
CA PHE A 55 -1.95 7.73 4.32
C PHE A 55 -3.07 8.36 3.49
N SER A 56 -4.29 7.86 3.62
CA SER A 56 -5.46 8.43 2.95
C SER A 56 -5.69 9.89 3.32
N CYS A 57 -5.56 10.26 4.61
CA CYS A 57 -5.63 11.65 5.06
C CYS A 57 -4.48 12.50 4.49
N LEU A 58 -3.25 11.96 4.45
CA LEU A 58 -2.11 12.62 3.83
C LEU A 58 -2.34 12.89 2.34
N ALA A 59 -2.88 11.91 1.62
CA ALA A 59 -3.23 12.05 0.21
C ALA A 59 -4.29 13.13 -0.02
N LEU A 60 -5.35 13.16 0.80
CA LEU A 60 -6.40 14.18 0.74
C LEU A 60 -5.88 15.59 1.09
N ASP A 61 -4.97 15.69 2.06
CA ASP A 61 -4.32 16.95 2.44
C ASP A 61 -3.42 17.47 1.32
N SER A 62 -2.85 16.58 0.51
CA SER A 62 -2.07 16.89 -0.69
C SER A 62 -2.94 17.25 -1.91
N GLY A 63 -4.27 17.16 -1.80
CA GLY A 63 -5.20 17.55 -2.85
C GLY A 63 -5.61 16.40 -3.79
N ALA A 64 -5.45 15.14 -3.39
CA ALA A 64 -5.97 14.01 -4.17
C ALA A 64 -7.45 14.19 -4.51
N SER A 65 -7.83 13.98 -5.76
CA SER A 65 -9.21 14.10 -6.23
C SER A 65 -10.07 12.90 -5.85
N LYS A 66 -9.44 11.74 -5.68
CA LYS A 66 -10.11 10.49 -5.31
C LYS A 66 -9.16 9.58 -4.54
N VAL A 67 -9.62 9.03 -3.42
CA VAL A 67 -8.88 8.05 -2.61
C VAL A 67 -9.75 6.83 -2.37
N TYR A 68 -9.31 5.69 -2.86
CA TYR A 68 -9.91 4.37 -2.58
C TYR A 68 -9.20 3.78 -1.36
N MET A 69 -9.93 3.64 -0.24
CA MET A 69 -9.42 3.09 1.02
C MET A 69 -9.77 1.62 1.11
N VAL A 70 -8.80 0.73 0.94
CA VAL A 70 -9.03 -0.72 0.95
C VAL A 70 -8.55 -1.30 2.27
N GLU A 71 -9.49 -1.82 3.07
CA GLU A 71 -9.21 -2.39 4.40
C GLU A 71 -10.21 -3.51 4.71
N PRO A 72 -9.75 -4.74 4.99
CA PRO A 72 -10.63 -5.85 5.34
C PRO A 72 -11.14 -5.79 6.78
N ASN A 73 -10.42 -5.14 7.71
CA ASN A 73 -10.88 -4.98 9.08
C ASN A 73 -11.91 -3.84 9.16
N GLN A 74 -13.16 -4.21 9.49
CA GLN A 74 -14.26 -3.25 9.54
C GLN A 74 -14.07 -2.15 10.59
N HIS A 75 -13.41 -2.44 11.72
CA HIS A 75 -13.17 -1.45 12.76
C HIS A 75 -12.13 -0.42 12.33
N LEU A 76 -11.04 -0.87 11.72
CA LEU A 76 -10.02 0.02 11.16
C LEU A 76 -10.60 0.86 10.02
N LEU A 77 -11.37 0.27 9.11
CA LEU A 77 -12.02 1.02 8.04
C LEU A 77 -13.00 2.07 8.57
N LYS A 78 -13.79 1.78 9.60
CA LYS A 78 -14.67 2.76 10.23
C LYS A 78 -13.87 3.92 10.83
N THR A 79 -12.75 3.63 11.47
CA THR A 79 -11.84 4.65 12.00
C THR A 79 -11.26 5.50 10.85
N ALA A 80 -10.81 4.88 9.76
CA ALA A 80 -10.33 5.57 8.56
C ALA A 80 -11.40 6.51 7.96
N ILE A 81 -12.65 6.04 7.85
CA ILE A 81 -13.78 6.86 7.41
C ILE A 81 -13.96 8.06 8.34
N SER A 82 -13.94 7.86 9.66
CA SER A 82 -14.05 8.94 10.63
C SER A 82 -12.94 9.98 10.47
N ASN A 83 -11.70 9.52 10.30
CA ASN A 83 -10.54 10.39 10.10
C ASN A 83 -10.60 11.20 8.80
N THR A 84 -11.26 10.67 7.77
CA THR A 84 -11.40 11.35 6.47
C THR A 84 -12.64 12.26 6.38
N LEU A 85 -13.54 12.26 7.36
CA LEU A 85 -14.74 13.10 7.36
C LEU A 85 -14.49 14.60 7.12
N PRO A 86 -13.44 15.24 7.67
CA PRO A 86 -13.16 16.66 7.41
C PRO A 86 -13.02 17.02 5.94
N TYR A 87 -12.61 16.07 5.10
CA TYR A 87 -12.41 16.27 3.66
C TYR A 87 -13.70 16.04 2.84
N VAL A 88 -14.70 15.37 3.44
CA VAL A 88 -15.94 14.96 2.75
C VAL A 88 -17.08 15.94 3.00
N ILE A 89 -17.17 16.55 4.20
CA ILE A 89 -18.33 17.32 4.67
C ILE A 89 -18.73 18.46 3.74
N ASN A 90 -17.76 19.10 3.06
CA ASN A 90 -18.01 20.22 2.16
C ASN A 90 -17.72 19.89 0.68
N ALA A 91 -17.47 18.65 0.35
CA ALA A 91 -17.21 18.26 -1.02
C ALA A 91 -18.52 18.09 -1.80
N VAL A 92 -18.55 18.54 -3.06
CA VAL A 92 -19.70 18.33 -3.96
C VAL A 92 -19.88 16.84 -4.27
N GLU A 93 -18.76 16.15 -4.46
CA GLU A 93 -18.67 14.69 -4.54
C GLU A 93 -17.64 14.21 -3.53
N SER A 94 -17.90 13.05 -2.90
CA SER A 94 -16.94 12.49 -1.96
C SER A 94 -15.62 12.15 -2.65
N PRO A 95 -14.49 12.71 -2.21
CA PRO A 95 -13.18 12.30 -2.68
C PRO A 95 -12.76 10.93 -2.10
N VAL A 96 -13.55 10.35 -1.20
CA VAL A 96 -13.23 9.11 -0.48
C VAL A 96 -14.18 8.00 -0.89
N VAL A 97 -13.62 6.84 -1.22
CA VAL A 97 -14.34 5.59 -1.53
C VAL A 97 -13.87 4.52 -0.56
N PRO A 98 -14.62 4.26 0.54
CA PRO A 98 -14.27 3.19 1.46
C PRO A 98 -14.56 1.82 0.82
N CYS A 99 -13.58 0.94 0.86
CA CYS A 99 -13.64 -0.40 0.28
C CYS A 99 -13.42 -1.44 1.38
N HIS A 100 -14.50 -1.99 1.95
CA HIS A 100 -14.41 -3.08 2.92
C HIS A 100 -14.05 -4.38 2.19
N ALA A 101 -12.77 -4.55 1.91
CA ALA A 101 -12.24 -5.60 1.04
C ALA A 101 -10.80 -5.95 1.33
N ALA A 102 -10.41 -7.16 0.91
CA ALA A 102 -9.02 -7.57 0.73
C ALA A 102 -8.76 -7.84 -0.76
N ILE A 103 -7.55 -7.53 -1.22
CA ILE A 103 -7.08 -7.88 -2.56
C ILE A 103 -6.17 -9.08 -2.43
N MET A 104 -6.60 -10.23 -2.95
CA MET A 104 -5.94 -11.52 -2.77
C MET A 104 -6.33 -12.51 -3.87
N ASN A 105 -5.42 -13.43 -4.17
CA ASN A 105 -5.66 -14.46 -5.19
C ASN A 105 -6.30 -15.75 -4.63
N ASN A 106 -6.00 -16.09 -3.36
CA ASN A 106 -6.45 -17.32 -2.70
C ASN A 106 -6.90 -17.06 -1.27
N ASP A 107 -7.81 -17.86 -0.78
CA ASP A 107 -8.31 -17.80 0.60
C ASP A 107 -7.28 -18.24 1.67
N ASP A 108 -6.19 -18.89 1.25
CA ASP A 108 -5.21 -19.53 2.14
C ASP A 108 -4.29 -18.54 2.88
N HIS A 109 -4.34 -17.25 2.56
CA HIS A 109 -3.42 -16.23 3.07
C HIS A 109 -4.03 -15.26 4.12
N ILE A 110 -5.24 -15.55 4.63
CA ILE A 110 -5.92 -14.71 5.64
C ILE A 110 -5.33 -14.96 7.05
N THR A 111 -4.03 -15.05 7.20
CA THR A 111 -3.46 -15.37 8.51
C THR A 111 -3.15 -14.16 9.38
N HIS A 112 -3.21 -12.94 8.85
CA HIS A 112 -2.78 -11.74 9.57
C HIS A 112 -3.68 -10.50 9.33
N ILE A 113 -5.00 -10.69 9.20
CA ILE A 113 -5.90 -9.56 9.42
C ILE A 113 -5.83 -9.26 10.91
N TYR A 114 -5.28 -8.09 11.26
CA TYR A 114 -5.14 -7.64 12.65
C TYR A 114 -6.40 -7.94 13.46
N ASP A 115 -6.22 -8.55 14.61
CA ASP A 115 -7.25 -9.08 15.48
C ASP A 115 -8.44 -8.16 15.70
N GLY A 116 -9.62 -8.66 15.44
CA GLY A 116 -10.88 -8.00 15.80
C GLY A 116 -12.06 -8.42 14.97
N ASP A 117 -11.92 -8.70 13.70
CA ASP A 117 -13.02 -9.22 12.87
C ASP A 117 -12.59 -10.42 12.04
N SER A 118 -12.39 -11.54 12.73
CA SER A 118 -12.24 -12.87 12.11
C SER A 118 -13.53 -13.36 11.44
N SER A 119 -14.58 -12.52 11.38
CA SER A 119 -15.88 -12.89 10.81
C SER A 119 -15.84 -13.16 9.31
N GLY A 120 -14.77 -12.75 8.62
CA GLY A 120 -14.61 -12.97 7.19
C GLY A 120 -15.64 -12.25 6.30
N ASN A 121 -16.36 -11.28 6.84
CA ASN A 121 -17.47 -10.59 6.17
C ASN A 121 -17.03 -9.43 5.27
N PHE A 122 -15.82 -9.46 4.71
CA PHE A 122 -15.35 -8.48 3.74
C PHE A 122 -15.38 -9.06 2.33
N LYS A 123 -15.41 -8.19 1.32
CA LYS A 123 -15.29 -8.62 -0.08
C LYS A 123 -13.86 -9.05 -0.38
N ARG A 124 -13.73 -10.11 -1.17
CA ARG A 124 -12.46 -10.56 -1.72
C ARG A 124 -12.43 -10.26 -3.19
N PHE A 125 -11.36 -9.63 -3.63
CA PHE A 125 -11.14 -9.32 -5.05
C PHE A 125 -9.76 -9.79 -5.47
N ARG A 126 -9.64 -10.28 -6.69
CA ARG A 126 -8.39 -10.19 -7.42
C ARG A 126 -8.14 -8.74 -7.83
N PHE A 127 -6.89 -8.35 -8.05
CA PHE A 127 -6.57 -6.95 -8.35
C PHE A 127 -7.38 -6.41 -9.54
N LYS A 128 -7.44 -7.13 -10.65
CA LYS A 128 -8.23 -6.72 -11.84
C LYS A 128 -9.72 -6.62 -11.56
N GLU A 129 -10.27 -7.55 -10.80
CA GLU A 129 -11.68 -7.52 -10.41
C GLU A 129 -12.01 -6.29 -9.54
N PHE A 130 -11.07 -5.90 -8.64
CA PHE A 130 -11.18 -4.68 -7.87
C PHE A 130 -11.21 -3.44 -8.77
N ILE A 131 -10.28 -3.35 -9.70
CA ILE A 131 -10.18 -2.26 -10.66
C ILE A 131 -11.47 -2.13 -11.48
N GLU A 132 -11.97 -3.24 -12.02
CA GLU A 132 -13.20 -3.30 -12.79
C GLU A 132 -14.44 -2.94 -11.94
N HIS A 133 -14.52 -3.48 -10.72
CA HIS A 133 -15.66 -3.25 -9.82
C HIS A 133 -15.85 -1.77 -9.47
N TYR A 134 -14.75 -1.05 -9.27
CA TYR A 134 -14.77 0.37 -8.94
C TYR A 134 -14.62 1.29 -10.16
N GLY A 135 -14.49 0.75 -11.37
CA GLY A 135 -14.32 1.52 -12.61
C GLY A 135 -13.06 2.37 -12.62
N ILE A 136 -11.96 1.85 -12.07
CA ILE A 136 -10.69 2.57 -11.98
C ILE A 136 -9.94 2.45 -13.30
N GLU A 137 -9.86 3.54 -14.04
CA GLU A 137 -9.16 3.56 -15.34
C GLU A 137 -7.65 3.83 -15.17
N LYS A 138 -7.29 4.60 -14.15
CA LYS A 138 -5.93 5.06 -13.88
C LYS A 138 -5.72 5.23 -12.38
N ILE A 139 -4.50 4.98 -11.92
CA ILE A 139 -4.03 5.26 -10.56
C ILE A 139 -2.80 6.14 -10.66
N ASP A 140 -2.83 7.34 -10.09
CA ASP A 140 -1.67 8.22 -10.07
C ASP A 140 -0.70 7.80 -8.96
N PHE A 141 -1.25 7.37 -7.82
CA PHE A 141 -0.45 6.87 -6.70
C PHE A 141 -1.10 5.59 -6.10
N LEU A 142 -0.36 4.49 -6.11
CA LEU A 142 -0.74 3.21 -5.50
C LEU A 142 0.13 2.96 -4.27
N LYS A 143 -0.46 3.03 -3.07
CA LYS A 143 0.16 2.55 -1.83
C LYS A 143 -0.30 1.11 -1.59
N ILE A 144 0.66 0.24 -1.26
CA ILE A 144 0.40 -1.15 -0.90
C ILE A 144 1.15 -1.46 0.38
N ASP A 145 0.41 -1.89 1.39
CA ASP A 145 0.93 -2.30 2.68
C ASP A 145 -0.17 -3.16 3.32
N CYS A 146 -0.14 -4.44 3.03
CA CYS A 146 -1.25 -5.35 3.33
C CYS A 146 -0.79 -6.72 3.85
N GLU A 147 0.33 -6.70 4.61
CA GLU A 147 0.77 -7.81 5.45
C GLU A 147 0.92 -9.15 4.67
N GLY A 148 1.54 -9.06 3.47
CA GLY A 148 1.83 -10.19 2.62
C GLY A 148 0.90 -10.35 1.42
N GLY A 149 -0.13 -9.50 1.24
CA GLY A 149 -0.97 -9.44 0.05
C GLY A 149 -0.28 -8.83 -1.18
N GLU A 150 0.88 -8.21 -1.00
CA GLU A 150 1.68 -7.55 -2.05
C GLU A 150 1.95 -8.50 -3.22
N TYR A 151 2.21 -9.77 -2.91
CA TYR A 151 2.50 -10.82 -3.89
C TYR A 151 1.29 -11.28 -4.71
N ASP A 152 0.09 -10.96 -4.26
CA ASP A 152 -1.15 -11.23 -4.99
C ASP A 152 -1.51 -10.07 -5.93
N ILE A 153 -0.96 -8.89 -5.66
CA ILE A 153 -1.17 -7.67 -6.44
C ILE A 153 -0.07 -7.52 -7.49
N LEU A 154 1.20 -7.57 -7.08
CA LEU A 154 2.37 -7.36 -7.92
C LEU A 154 2.78 -8.66 -8.63
N THR A 155 1.95 -9.12 -9.55
CA THR A 155 2.09 -10.38 -10.29
C THR A 155 2.33 -10.14 -11.78
N GLU A 156 2.81 -11.17 -12.48
CA GLU A 156 2.92 -11.14 -13.95
C GLU A 156 1.55 -10.92 -14.61
N GLU A 157 0.49 -11.51 -14.06
CA GLU A 157 -0.87 -11.34 -14.57
C GLU A 157 -1.34 -9.88 -14.55
N ASN A 158 -1.00 -9.15 -13.49
CA ASN A 158 -1.41 -7.75 -13.29
C ASN A 158 -0.43 -6.75 -13.92
N PHE A 159 0.76 -7.22 -14.34
CA PHE A 159 1.86 -6.38 -14.76
C PHE A 159 1.48 -5.37 -15.84
N ASP A 160 0.88 -5.82 -16.93
CA ASP A 160 0.61 -4.94 -18.08
C ASP A 160 -0.39 -3.83 -17.71
N TRP A 161 -1.39 -4.15 -16.88
CA TRP A 161 -2.33 -3.13 -16.41
C TRP A 161 -1.63 -2.13 -15.48
N ILE A 162 -0.88 -2.62 -14.48
CA ILE A 162 -0.15 -1.78 -13.52
C ILE A 162 0.85 -0.90 -14.27
N TYR A 163 1.64 -1.49 -15.15
CA TYR A 163 2.65 -0.77 -15.92
C TYR A 163 2.09 0.35 -16.80
N ASN A 164 0.93 0.13 -17.41
CA ASN A 164 0.32 1.13 -18.28
C ASN A 164 -0.48 2.19 -17.52
N ASN A 165 -1.11 1.85 -16.40
CA ASN A 165 -2.14 2.67 -15.77
C ASN A 165 -1.75 3.20 -14.37
N VAL A 166 -0.63 2.75 -13.79
CA VAL A 166 -0.16 3.25 -12.48
C VAL A 166 1.03 4.19 -12.67
N GLY A 167 0.93 5.40 -12.11
CA GLY A 167 1.97 6.42 -12.19
C GLY A 167 3.11 6.20 -11.20
N HIS A 168 2.77 5.93 -9.96
CA HIS A 168 3.69 5.71 -8.85
C HIS A 168 3.20 4.56 -7.98
N ILE A 169 4.11 3.70 -7.53
CA ILE A 169 3.83 2.65 -6.54
C ILE A 169 4.76 2.86 -5.36
N SER A 170 4.19 2.89 -4.18
CA SER A 170 4.91 2.80 -2.91
C SER A 170 4.40 1.56 -2.19
N VAL A 171 5.28 0.61 -1.95
CA VAL A 171 4.89 -0.68 -1.38
C VAL A 171 5.81 -1.08 -0.23
N GLU A 172 5.20 -1.50 0.87
CA GLU A 172 5.88 -2.24 1.92
C GLU A 172 5.78 -3.73 1.60
N ILE A 173 6.92 -4.36 1.38
CA ILE A 173 7.00 -5.79 1.06
C ILE A 173 7.25 -6.57 2.34
N HIS A 174 6.25 -7.33 2.76
CA HIS A 174 6.33 -8.17 3.93
C HIS A 174 6.87 -9.56 3.58
N ARG A 175 7.70 -10.10 4.47
CA ARG A 175 8.15 -11.47 4.37
C ARG A 175 7.03 -12.40 4.87
N ARG A 176 6.42 -13.15 3.98
CA ARG A 176 5.47 -14.19 4.38
C ARG A 176 6.15 -15.24 5.27
N HIS A 177 5.51 -15.55 6.40
CA HIS A 177 5.96 -16.61 7.29
C HIS A 177 5.79 -17.98 6.65
N ALA A 178 6.72 -18.92 6.97
CA ALA A 178 6.74 -20.33 6.58
C ALA A 178 7.15 -20.63 5.12
N ASP A 179 7.04 -21.88 4.75
CA ASP A 179 7.62 -22.55 3.57
C ASP A 179 7.26 -21.95 2.19
N SER A 180 6.22 -21.12 2.10
CA SER A 180 5.83 -20.42 0.87
C SER A 180 6.57 -19.10 0.65
N GLY A 181 6.99 -18.41 1.71
CA GLY A 181 7.48 -17.03 1.65
C GLY A 181 8.63 -16.81 0.68
N ASN A 182 9.55 -17.75 0.60
CA ASN A 182 10.67 -17.65 -0.33
C ASN A 182 10.25 -17.83 -1.80
N ARG A 183 9.28 -18.70 -2.06
CA ARG A 183 8.77 -18.92 -3.42
C ARG A 183 8.07 -17.67 -3.94
N ASP A 184 7.27 -17.04 -3.13
CA ASP A 184 6.52 -15.83 -3.51
C ASP A 184 7.47 -14.65 -3.76
N MET A 185 8.48 -14.46 -2.91
CA MET A 185 9.51 -13.45 -3.12
C MET A 185 10.34 -13.71 -4.38
N ILE A 186 10.74 -14.95 -4.64
CA ILE A 186 11.49 -15.35 -5.85
C ILE A 186 10.61 -15.13 -7.09
N LYS A 187 9.34 -15.48 -7.01
CA LYS A 187 8.37 -15.28 -8.09
C LYS A 187 8.18 -13.79 -8.37
N PHE A 188 7.88 -12.99 -7.36
CA PHE A 188 7.79 -11.54 -7.45
C PHE A 188 9.02 -10.92 -8.13
N ARG A 189 10.21 -11.29 -7.68
CA ARG A 189 11.46 -10.82 -8.28
C ARG A 189 11.58 -11.20 -9.75
N ASN A 190 11.36 -12.47 -10.07
CA ASN A 190 11.62 -12.97 -11.42
C ASN A 190 10.55 -12.54 -12.41
N GLU A 191 9.30 -12.47 -12.00
CA GLU A 191 8.15 -12.21 -12.85
C GLU A 191 7.77 -10.74 -12.88
N PHE A 192 7.89 -10.03 -11.76
CA PHE A 192 7.49 -8.63 -11.67
C PHE A 192 8.70 -7.68 -11.76
N LEU A 193 9.63 -7.72 -10.81
CA LEU A 193 10.76 -6.79 -10.76
C LEU A 193 11.61 -6.81 -12.02
N LYS A 194 12.05 -7.97 -12.47
CA LYS A 194 12.87 -8.09 -13.69
C LYS A 194 12.15 -7.63 -14.95
N LYS A 195 10.85 -7.83 -15.03
CA LYS A 195 10.05 -7.34 -16.16
C LYS A 195 10.00 -5.83 -16.14
N TYR A 196 9.82 -5.23 -14.98
CA TYR A 196 9.86 -3.78 -14.81
C TYR A 196 11.22 -3.17 -15.15
N GLU A 197 12.32 -3.77 -14.72
CA GLU A 197 13.68 -3.35 -15.05
C GLU A 197 13.93 -3.42 -16.57
N LYS A 198 13.51 -4.50 -17.21
CA LYS A 198 13.70 -4.74 -18.65
C LYS A 198 12.97 -3.73 -19.52
N GLU A 199 11.76 -3.32 -19.14
CA GLU A 199 10.97 -2.33 -19.87
C GLU A 199 11.55 -0.90 -19.75
N GLY A 200 12.56 -0.68 -18.89
CA GLY A 200 13.37 0.54 -18.82
C GLY A 200 12.64 1.81 -18.39
N ARG A 201 11.39 1.69 -17.94
CA ARG A 201 10.56 2.83 -17.54
C ARG A 201 10.42 3.02 -16.05
N LEU A 202 11.07 2.17 -15.26
CA LEU A 202 10.99 2.24 -13.82
C LEU A 202 12.34 2.44 -13.17
N ARG A 203 12.32 3.25 -12.15
CA ARG A 203 13.37 3.28 -11.16
C ARG A 203 12.84 2.57 -9.94
N TYR A 204 13.57 1.58 -9.51
CA TYR A 204 13.42 0.91 -8.24
C TYR A 204 14.35 1.58 -7.23
N GLN A 205 13.87 1.88 -6.06
CA GLN A 205 14.67 2.38 -4.97
C GLN A 205 14.23 1.75 -3.65
N GLU A 206 15.19 1.50 -2.81
CA GLU A 206 15.03 0.98 -1.47
C GLU A 206 14.98 2.08 -0.43
N GLU A 207 14.53 1.66 0.74
CA GLU A 207 14.43 2.48 1.91
C GLU A 207 15.73 3.25 2.23
N LYS A 208 15.57 4.53 2.52
CA LYS A 208 16.64 5.50 2.77
C LYS A 208 17.60 5.08 3.90
N HIS A 209 17.11 4.34 4.88
CA HIS A 209 17.84 3.95 6.08
C HIS A 209 18.61 2.64 5.93
N ARG A 210 18.37 1.89 4.87
CA ARG A 210 18.96 0.58 4.60
C ARG A 210 19.87 0.58 3.37
N LYS A 211 20.51 1.73 3.09
CA LYS A 211 21.45 1.88 1.98
C LYS A 211 22.53 0.79 2.03
N GLY A 212 22.59 -0.01 0.99
CA GLY A 212 23.60 -1.06 0.79
C GLY A 212 23.12 -2.48 1.08
N MET A 213 21.87 -2.69 1.51
CA MET A 213 21.30 -4.03 1.61
C MET A 213 20.89 -4.61 0.25
N TRP A 214 20.73 -3.74 -0.74
CA TRP A 214 20.28 -4.05 -2.09
C TRP A 214 21.27 -3.55 -3.14
N ASN A 215 22.49 -4.04 -3.12
CA ASN A 215 23.23 -3.98 -4.36
C ASN A 215 22.68 -5.09 -5.28
N ASP A 216 22.76 -4.89 -6.58
CA ASP A 216 22.26 -5.85 -7.57
C ASP A 216 22.85 -7.27 -7.35
N GLU A 217 24.03 -7.37 -6.75
CA GLU A 217 24.67 -8.62 -6.37
C GLU A 217 23.97 -9.33 -5.20
N LEU A 218 23.44 -8.61 -4.21
CA LEU A 218 22.67 -9.19 -3.08
C LEU A 218 21.30 -9.69 -3.52
N ILE A 219 20.63 -8.99 -4.40
CA ILE A 219 19.37 -9.44 -4.99
C ILE A 219 19.61 -10.69 -5.86
N LEU A 220 20.80 -10.82 -6.47
CA LEU A 220 21.19 -11.95 -7.31
C LEU A 220 21.76 -13.11 -6.52
N ALA A 221 22.29 -12.88 -5.32
CA ALA A 221 22.84 -13.92 -4.47
C ALA A 221 21.76 -14.66 -3.68
N SER A 222 22.00 -15.90 -3.38
CA SER A 222 21.14 -16.85 -2.67
C SER A 222 20.81 -16.48 -1.21
N ASP A 223 21.14 -15.27 -0.74
CA ASP A 223 21.10 -14.88 0.68
C ASP A 223 19.82 -14.12 1.09
N TRP A 224 18.72 -14.38 0.44
CA TRP A 224 17.40 -13.88 0.81
C TRP A 224 17.02 -14.14 2.28
N TRP A 225 17.64 -15.12 2.92
CA TRP A 225 17.45 -15.48 4.32
C TRP A 225 17.87 -14.39 5.31
N ASN A 226 18.72 -13.46 4.87
CA ASN A 226 19.24 -12.36 5.68
C ASN A 226 18.48 -11.05 5.46
N LEU A 227 17.42 -11.06 4.63
CA LEU A 227 16.59 -9.88 4.44
C LEU A 227 15.73 -9.60 5.68
N PRO A 228 15.42 -8.32 5.93
CA PRO A 228 14.49 -7.94 7.00
C PRO A 228 13.12 -8.57 6.79
N SER A 229 12.29 -8.54 7.85
CA SER A 229 10.91 -9.03 7.81
C SER A 229 10.05 -8.22 6.82
N GLU A 230 10.42 -6.96 6.62
CA GLU A 230 9.72 -5.99 5.78
C GLU A 230 10.68 -4.99 5.16
N PHE A 231 10.30 -4.39 4.04
CA PHE A 231 11.07 -3.32 3.39
C PHE A 231 10.22 -2.51 2.41
N MET A 232 10.55 -1.23 2.25
CA MET A 232 9.90 -0.34 1.30
C MET A 232 10.49 -0.47 -0.09
N ALA A 233 9.63 -0.54 -1.11
CA ALA A 233 10.00 -0.48 -2.51
C ALA A 233 9.14 0.57 -3.26
N TYR A 234 9.77 1.24 -4.22
CA TYR A 234 9.13 2.33 -4.96
C TYR A 234 9.30 2.12 -6.46
N PHE A 235 8.22 2.31 -7.20
CA PHE A 235 8.20 2.20 -8.65
C PHE A 235 7.62 3.48 -9.24
N ILE A 236 8.39 4.17 -10.07
CA ILE A 236 8.00 5.43 -10.71
C ILE A 236 8.09 5.27 -12.22
N LYS A 237 7.05 5.71 -12.90
CA LYS A 237 7.05 5.82 -14.36
C LYS A 237 7.95 6.96 -14.78
N LYS A 238 8.90 6.69 -15.68
CA LYS A 238 9.76 7.73 -16.26
C LYS A 238 8.97 8.67 -17.16
#